data_959c5c2a979a988622228f30b29015c9
#
_entry.id   959c5c2a979a988622228f30b29015c9
#
_cell.length_a   1.000
_cell.length_b   1.000
_cell.length_c   1.000
_cell.angle_alpha   90.00
_cell.angle_beta   90.00
_cell.angle_gamma   90.00
#
_symmetry.space_group_name_H-M   'P 1'
#
loop_
_entity.id
_entity.type
_entity.pdbx_description
1 polymer ?
#
loop_
_entity_poly.entity_id
_entity_poly.type
_entity_poly.pdbx_seq_one_letter_code
_entity_poly.pdbx_strand_id
1 'polypeptide(L)'
;MLELKDICVSFRSERQDKLFGTSRDQVLFDVSLQVEKGSCLGILGETGSGKSTVGRVLCGLLKPDSGQVLLDGEEIYRNRQGRKNLQKKISIVFQDYTTSANPRFRIRDILAEGQRAAARKKGIRKLSREKIKKGAGELMEMVGLSSDFLDRYPHELSGGQLQRVCIARAVACEPEIILFDEAISSLDAHTQVQVMDLLIDLKEKLNLTYDLTSVTYLCDEVLFLYRGHITECRPVRELGKTTDEYARRLLQAIV
;
A
#
# COMPACT_ATOMS: atom_id res chain seq x y z
N MET A 1 5.12 -14.62 0.66
CA MET A 1 6.36 -13.86 0.80
C MET A 1 6.57 -13.03 -0.46
N LEU A 2 6.81 -11.74 -0.33
CA LEU A 2 7.11 -10.81 -1.43
C LEU A 2 8.55 -10.30 -1.24
N GLU A 3 9.37 -10.34 -2.28
CA GLU A 3 10.79 -10.04 -2.19
C GLU A 3 11.24 -9.16 -3.36
N LEU A 4 12.04 -8.14 -3.07
CA LEU A 4 12.80 -7.36 -4.05
C LEU A 4 14.26 -7.74 -3.95
N LYS A 5 14.92 -7.95 -5.09
CA LYS A 5 16.36 -8.23 -5.19
C LYS A 5 17.02 -7.25 -6.15
N ASP A 6 17.96 -6.48 -5.63
CA ASP A 6 18.85 -5.58 -6.38
C ASP A 6 18.09 -4.65 -7.35
N ILE A 7 16.99 -4.08 -6.86
CA ILE A 7 16.09 -3.24 -7.65
C ILE A 7 16.72 -1.89 -7.94
N CYS A 8 16.85 -1.58 -9.21
CA CYS A 8 17.17 -0.24 -9.70
C CYS A 8 15.99 0.33 -10.50
N VAL A 9 15.71 1.61 -10.29
CA VAL A 9 14.68 2.35 -11.03
C VAL A 9 15.18 3.72 -11.40
N SER A 10 14.98 4.12 -12.66
CA SER A 10 15.24 5.47 -13.15
C SER A 10 14.07 6.01 -13.97
N PHE A 11 13.88 7.31 -13.94
CA PHE A 11 12.88 8.02 -14.74
C PHE A 11 13.55 8.92 -15.77
N ARG A 12 12.85 9.27 -16.83
CA ARG A 12 13.34 10.28 -17.78
C ARG A 12 13.48 11.61 -17.05
N SER A 13 14.65 12.24 -17.17
CA SER A 13 14.88 13.58 -16.61
C SER A 13 14.04 14.60 -17.39
N GLU A 14 13.34 15.49 -16.67
CA GLU A 14 12.66 16.64 -17.26
C GLU A 14 13.63 17.78 -17.66
N ARG A 15 14.91 17.67 -17.30
CA ARG A 15 15.92 18.68 -17.63
C ARG A 15 16.27 18.60 -19.11
N GLN A 16 15.90 19.63 -19.84
CA GLN A 16 16.15 19.79 -21.28
C GLN A 16 17.59 20.19 -21.65
N ASP A 17 18.59 19.98 -20.79
CA ASP A 17 19.94 20.53 -20.95
C ASP A 17 20.83 19.81 -21.97
N LYS A 18 20.32 18.86 -22.75
CA LYS A 18 21.07 18.22 -23.82
C LYS A 18 20.29 18.21 -25.12
N LEU A 19 20.87 18.86 -26.14
CA LEU A 19 20.37 18.87 -27.52
C LEU A 19 20.23 17.47 -28.15
N PHE A 20 20.93 16.47 -27.62
CA PHE A 20 20.84 15.06 -28.03
C PHE A 20 21.02 14.15 -26.79
N GLY A 21 20.00 13.38 -26.45
CA GLY A 21 20.03 12.33 -25.43
C GLY A 21 19.01 12.54 -24.30
N THR A 22 18.23 11.50 -24.00
CA THR A 22 17.37 11.47 -22.81
C THR A 22 18.23 11.14 -21.60
N SER A 23 18.47 12.11 -20.71
CA SER A 23 19.07 11.80 -19.41
C SER A 23 18.02 11.07 -18.55
N ARG A 24 18.47 10.14 -17.71
CA ARG A 24 17.63 9.41 -16.74
C ARG A 24 18.13 9.73 -15.34
N ASP A 25 17.21 10.08 -14.47
CA ASP A 25 17.50 10.31 -13.06
C ASP A 25 17.19 9.02 -12.31
N GLN A 26 18.21 8.39 -11.73
CA GLN A 26 18.06 7.18 -10.95
C GLN A 26 17.44 7.52 -9.60
N VAL A 27 16.43 6.75 -9.20
CA VAL A 27 15.65 6.97 -7.97
C VAL A 27 15.83 5.83 -6.97
N LEU A 28 16.02 4.59 -7.43
CA LEU A 28 16.35 3.45 -6.57
C LEU A 28 17.65 2.83 -7.01
N PHE A 29 18.48 2.47 -6.03
CA PHE A 29 19.82 1.92 -6.20
C PHE A 29 19.95 0.62 -5.40
N ASP A 30 19.97 -0.53 -6.09
CA ASP A 30 20.20 -1.86 -5.54
C ASP A 30 19.34 -2.18 -4.28
N VAL A 31 18.05 -1.80 -4.34
CA VAL A 31 17.12 -1.97 -3.22
C VAL A 31 16.72 -3.44 -3.13
N SER A 32 17.08 -4.06 -1.98
CA SER A 32 16.69 -5.43 -1.65
C SER A 32 15.93 -5.45 -0.33
N LEU A 33 14.73 -6.04 -0.32
CA LEU A 33 13.89 -6.18 0.86
C LEU A 33 12.99 -7.41 0.75
N GLN A 34 12.47 -7.84 1.89
CA GLN A 34 11.58 -8.98 1.97
C GLN A 34 10.40 -8.64 2.88
N VAL A 35 9.20 -9.03 2.48
CA VAL A 35 7.98 -8.87 3.27
C VAL A 35 7.40 -10.26 3.52
N GLU A 36 7.43 -10.67 4.77
CA GLU A 36 6.92 -11.97 5.21
C GLU A 36 5.38 -11.98 5.20
N LYS A 37 4.80 -13.18 5.06
CA LYS A 37 3.35 -13.33 5.14
C LYS A 37 2.85 -13.04 6.56
N GLY A 38 1.85 -12.16 6.69
CA GLY A 38 1.29 -11.76 7.98
C GLY A 38 2.13 -10.73 8.75
N SER A 39 3.27 -10.28 8.17
CA SER A 39 4.09 -9.21 8.76
C SER A 39 3.67 -7.84 8.27
N CYS A 40 4.10 -6.82 9.00
CA CYS A 40 3.95 -5.42 8.63
C CYS A 40 5.34 -4.77 8.51
N LEU A 41 5.70 -4.35 7.30
CA LEU A 41 6.94 -3.61 7.04
C LEU A 41 6.64 -2.12 6.92
N GLY A 42 7.30 -1.29 7.72
CA GLY A 42 7.28 0.16 7.59
C GLY A 42 8.45 0.65 6.75
N ILE A 43 8.21 1.57 5.81
CA ILE A 43 9.27 2.23 5.04
C ILE A 43 9.34 3.69 5.46
N LEU A 44 10.41 4.06 6.16
CA LEU A 44 10.68 5.42 6.60
C LEU A 44 11.71 6.10 5.72
N GLY A 45 11.51 7.39 5.48
CA GLY A 45 12.43 8.22 4.69
C GLY A 45 11.84 9.58 4.38
N GLU A 46 12.68 10.53 4.01
CA GLU A 46 12.25 11.87 3.60
C GLU A 46 11.42 11.85 2.30
N THR A 47 10.70 12.95 2.05
CA THR A 47 10.02 13.14 0.76
C THR A 47 11.05 13.10 -0.36
N GLY A 48 10.75 12.32 -1.41
CA GLY A 48 11.69 12.10 -2.53
C GLY A 48 12.74 11.01 -2.29
N SER A 49 12.77 10.32 -1.14
CA SER A 49 13.72 9.22 -0.90
C SER A 49 13.48 7.97 -1.76
N GLY A 50 12.30 7.85 -2.40
CA GLY A 50 11.95 6.72 -3.26
C GLY A 50 10.87 5.78 -2.69
N LYS A 51 10.27 6.06 -1.53
CA LYS A 51 9.24 5.21 -0.87
C LYS A 51 8.10 4.80 -1.80
N SER A 52 7.41 5.78 -2.40
CA SER A 52 6.31 5.49 -3.33
C SER A 52 6.78 4.74 -4.58
N THR A 53 8.06 4.88 -4.97
CA THR A 53 8.64 4.11 -6.08
C THR A 53 8.82 2.64 -5.68
N VAL A 54 9.34 2.38 -4.46
CA VAL A 54 9.41 1.02 -3.90
C VAL A 54 8.02 0.39 -3.85
N GLY A 55 7.03 1.10 -3.29
CA GLY A 55 5.65 0.62 -3.23
C GLY A 55 5.07 0.29 -4.62
N ARG A 56 5.29 1.14 -5.63
CA ARG A 56 4.84 0.86 -7.01
C ARG A 56 5.52 -0.37 -7.62
N VAL A 57 6.79 -0.61 -7.30
CA VAL A 57 7.51 -1.82 -7.74
C VAL A 57 6.94 -3.05 -7.04
N LEU A 58 6.75 -3.01 -5.71
CA LEU A 58 6.14 -4.08 -4.92
C LEU A 58 4.75 -4.48 -5.44
N CYS A 59 3.95 -3.50 -5.84
CA CYS A 59 2.60 -3.75 -6.39
C CYS A 59 2.57 -4.17 -7.86
N GLY A 60 3.73 -4.27 -8.52
CA GLY A 60 3.81 -4.57 -9.94
C GLY A 60 3.23 -3.48 -10.85
N LEU A 61 3.07 -2.25 -10.33
CA LEU A 61 2.66 -1.08 -11.10
C LEU A 61 3.81 -0.47 -11.90
N LEU A 62 5.03 -0.60 -11.37
CA LEU A 62 6.25 -0.12 -12.00
C LEU A 62 7.21 -1.30 -12.18
N LYS A 63 7.62 -1.55 -13.43
CA LYS A 63 8.67 -2.52 -13.72
C LYS A 63 10.03 -1.87 -13.44
N PRO A 64 10.92 -2.50 -12.65
CA PRO A 64 12.27 -1.97 -12.43
C PRO A 64 13.13 -2.05 -13.70
N ASP A 65 14.18 -1.23 -13.77
CA ASP A 65 15.17 -1.26 -14.85
C ASP A 65 16.06 -2.50 -14.74
N SER A 66 16.43 -2.89 -13.50
CA SER A 66 17.16 -4.11 -13.18
C SER A 66 16.70 -4.70 -11.85
N GLY A 67 17.17 -5.90 -11.53
CA GLY A 67 16.78 -6.66 -10.35
C GLY A 67 15.56 -7.55 -10.59
N GLN A 68 15.09 -8.19 -9.53
CA GLN A 68 13.99 -9.15 -9.57
C GLN A 68 12.93 -8.84 -8.51
N VAL A 69 11.66 -9.00 -8.87
CA VAL A 69 10.53 -8.99 -7.94
C VAL A 69 9.97 -10.40 -7.87
N LEU A 70 10.00 -10.99 -6.68
CA LEU A 70 9.60 -12.37 -6.47
C LEU A 70 8.36 -12.43 -5.58
N LEU A 71 7.37 -13.22 -5.98
CA LEU A 71 6.19 -13.57 -5.18
C LEU A 71 6.22 -15.06 -4.92
N ASP A 72 6.35 -15.47 -3.66
CA ASP A 72 6.48 -16.88 -3.25
C ASP A 72 7.62 -17.61 -4.01
N GLY A 73 8.74 -16.90 -4.28
CA GLY A 73 9.91 -17.40 -5.01
C GLY A 73 9.80 -17.34 -6.54
N GLU A 74 8.66 -16.97 -7.09
CA GLU A 74 8.47 -16.85 -8.55
C GLU A 74 8.66 -15.39 -9.01
N GLU A 75 9.50 -15.16 -10.03
CA GLU A 75 9.71 -13.84 -10.61
C GLU A 75 8.46 -13.36 -11.38
N ILE A 76 7.90 -12.24 -10.94
CA ILE A 76 6.62 -11.74 -11.46
C ILE A 76 6.71 -11.16 -12.87
N TYR A 77 7.89 -10.70 -13.31
CA TYR A 77 8.10 -10.13 -14.65
C TYR A 77 8.61 -11.13 -15.68
N ARG A 78 8.90 -12.38 -15.27
CA ARG A 78 9.32 -13.43 -16.19
C ARG A 78 8.29 -13.71 -17.28
N ASN A 79 7.00 -13.61 -16.92
CA ASN A 79 5.90 -13.80 -17.85
C ASN A 79 4.67 -12.97 -17.42
N ARG A 80 3.70 -12.86 -18.36
CA ARG A 80 2.46 -12.09 -18.10
C ARG A 80 1.62 -12.67 -16.95
N GLN A 81 1.75 -13.95 -16.65
CA GLN A 81 0.98 -14.63 -15.61
C GLN A 81 1.49 -14.28 -14.22
N GLY A 82 2.80 -14.17 -14.00
CA GLY A 82 3.40 -13.77 -12.71
C GLY A 82 2.87 -12.43 -12.23
N ARG A 83 2.87 -11.41 -13.11
CA ARG A 83 2.32 -10.08 -12.79
C ARG A 83 0.81 -10.13 -12.49
N LYS A 84 0.04 -10.94 -13.22
CA LYS A 84 -1.39 -11.12 -12.94
C LYS A 84 -1.63 -11.83 -11.61
N ASN A 85 -0.77 -12.76 -11.22
CA ASN A 85 -0.84 -13.45 -9.94
C ASN A 85 -0.60 -12.47 -8.79
N LEU A 86 0.41 -11.60 -8.89
CA LEU A 86 0.64 -10.54 -7.92
C LEU A 86 -0.59 -9.62 -7.79
N GLN A 87 -1.12 -9.13 -8.91
CA GLN A 87 -2.30 -8.25 -8.91
C GLN A 87 -3.55 -8.86 -8.27
N LYS A 88 -3.64 -10.19 -8.21
CA LYS A 88 -4.73 -10.87 -7.49
C LYS A 88 -4.51 -10.89 -5.97
N LYS A 89 -3.27 -10.83 -5.51
CA LYS A 89 -2.91 -10.99 -4.11
C LYS A 89 -2.72 -9.66 -3.38
N ILE A 90 -2.52 -8.55 -4.10
CA ILE A 90 -2.21 -7.26 -3.55
C ILE A 90 -3.34 -6.25 -3.76
N SER A 91 -3.56 -5.39 -2.76
CA SER A 91 -4.39 -4.19 -2.86
C SER A 91 -3.60 -2.97 -2.42
N ILE A 92 -4.05 -1.78 -2.83
CA ILE A 92 -3.39 -0.51 -2.52
C ILE A 92 -4.40 0.48 -1.96
N VAL A 93 -4.00 1.16 -0.89
CA VAL A 93 -4.67 2.34 -0.36
C VAL A 93 -3.73 3.53 -0.63
N PHE A 94 -4.14 4.42 -1.53
CA PHE A 94 -3.35 5.56 -1.95
C PHE A 94 -3.44 6.73 -0.96
N GLN A 95 -2.41 7.57 -0.94
CA GLN A 95 -2.34 8.82 -0.18
C GLN A 95 -3.53 9.73 -0.48
N ASP A 96 -3.84 9.93 -1.76
CA ASP A 96 -5.01 10.71 -2.17
C ASP A 96 -6.24 9.78 -2.30
N TYR A 97 -6.90 9.57 -1.17
CA TYR A 97 -8.13 8.80 -1.11
C TYR A 97 -9.30 9.51 -1.81
N THR A 98 -9.26 10.82 -1.97
CA THR A 98 -10.33 11.60 -2.59
C THR A 98 -10.39 11.37 -4.10
N THR A 99 -9.25 11.35 -4.77
CA THR A 99 -9.17 11.08 -6.21
C THR A 99 -9.22 9.57 -6.51
N SER A 100 -8.86 8.73 -5.53
CA SER A 100 -8.88 7.27 -5.72
C SER A 100 -10.28 6.67 -5.77
N ALA A 101 -11.27 7.36 -5.21
CA ALA A 101 -12.68 6.99 -5.24
C ALA A 101 -13.40 7.75 -6.36
N ASN A 102 -14.11 7.07 -7.26
CA ASN A 102 -14.87 7.74 -8.31
C ASN A 102 -15.98 8.61 -7.68
N PRO A 103 -15.93 9.95 -7.81
CA PRO A 103 -16.87 10.85 -7.13
C PRO A 103 -18.32 10.71 -7.63
N ARG A 104 -18.55 10.06 -8.77
CA ARG A 104 -19.88 9.81 -9.35
C ARG A 104 -20.49 8.50 -8.89
N PHE A 105 -19.73 7.67 -8.15
CA PHE A 105 -20.22 6.40 -7.62
C PHE A 105 -20.69 6.58 -6.17
N ARG A 106 -21.75 5.85 -5.81
CA ARG A 106 -22.13 5.72 -4.41
C ARG A 106 -21.16 4.78 -3.69
N ILE A 107 -21.06 4.88 -2.38
CA ILE A 107 -20.17 4.06 -1.57
C ILE A 107 -20.39 2.57 -1.83
N ARG A 108 -21.63 2.11 -1.95
CA ARG A 108 -21.93 0.72 -2.32
C ARG A 108 -21.33 0.29 -3.66
N ASP A 109 -21.27 1.19 -4.64
CA ASP A 109 -20.74 0.88 -5.97
C ASP A 109 -19.22 0.80 -5.94
N ILE A 110 -18.57 1.67 -5.14
CA ILE A 110 -17.13 1.64 -4.86
C ILE A 110 -16.74 0.31 -4.20
N LEU A 111 -17.45 -0.12 -3.16
CA LEU A 111 -17.20 -1.40 -2.49
C LEU A 111 -17.49 -2.60 -3.39
N ALA A 112 -18.52 -2.50 -4.25
CA ALA A 112 -18.85 -3.54 -5.21
C ALA A 112 -17.72 -3.83 -6.22
N GLU A 113 -16.85 -2.86 -6.53
CA GLU A 113 -15.69 -3.09 -7.39
C GLU A 113 -14.75 -4.13 -6.79
N GLY A 114 -14.40 -3.97 -5.50
CA GLY A 114 -13.57 -4.93 -4.78
C GLY A 114 -14.20 -6.32 -4.69
N GLN A 115 -15.48 -6.39 -4.31
CA GLN A 115 -16.22 -7.66 -4.23
C GLN A 115 -16.27 -8.40 -5.57
N ARG A 116 -16.47 -7.67 -6.69
CA ARG A 116 -16.43 -8.24 -8.03
C ARG A 116 -15.03 -8.74 -8.40
N ALA A 117 -13.99 -8.04 -7.96
CA ALA A 117 -12.61 -8.47 -8.18
C ALA A 117 -12.33 -9.77 -7.41
N ALA A 118 -12.72 -9.88 -6.13
CA ALA A 118 -12.62 -11.09 -5.34
C ALA A 118 -13.40 -12.27 -5.95
N ALA A 119 -14.62 -12.02 -6.38
CA ALA A 119 -15.44 -13.04 -7.04
C ALA A 119 -14.79 -13.59 -8.32
N ARG A 120 -14.20 -12.72 -9.14
CA ARG A 120 -13.47 -13.13 -10.36
C ARG A 120 -12.25 -14.00 -10.04
N LYS A 121 -11.54 -13.74 -8.93
CA LYS A 121 -10.44 -14.60 -8.47
C LYS A 121 -10.92 -16.03 -8.19
N LYS A 122 -12.15 -16.16 -7.65
CA LYS A 122 -12.80 -17.44 -7.33
C LYS A 122 -13.54 -18.07 -8.54
N GLY A 123 -13.40 -17.50 -9.73
CA GLY A 123 -14.08 -18.01 -10.94
C GLY A 123 -15.57 -17.64 -11.04
N ILE A 124 -16.09 -16.82 -10.12
CA ILE A 124 -17.49 -16.39 -10.10
C ILE A 124 -17.65 -15.23 -11.09
N ARG A 125 -18.38 -15.45 -12.16
CA ARG A 125 -18.55 -14.43 -13.24
C ARG A 125 -19.49 -13.30 -12.83
N LYS A 126 -20.51 -13.57 -12.00
CA LYS A 126 -21.51 -12.56 -11.63
C LYS A 126 -21.95 -12.77 -10.17
N LEU A 127 -21.92 -11.69 -9.39
CA LEU A 127 -22.54 -11.63 -8.07
C LEU A 127 -23.98 -11.09 -8.19
N SER A 128 -24.91 -11.64 -7.40
CA SER A 128 -26.26 -11.08 -7.28
C SER A 128 -26.21 -9.72 -6.58
N ARG A 129 -27.20 -8.87 -6.85
CA ARG A 129 -27.31 -7.56 -6.18
C ARG A 129 -27.44 -7.70 -4.67
N GLU A 130 -28.15 -8.72 -4.19
CA GLU A 130 -28.31 -9.00 -2.77
C GLU A 130 -26.99 -9.35 -2.09
N LYS A 131 -26.16 -10.21 -2.71
CA LYS A 131 -24.82 -10.56 -2.19
C LYS A 131 -23.92 -9.34 -2.13
N ILE A 132 -23.95 -8.48 -3.17
CA ILE A 132 -23.18 -7.23 -3.19
C ILE A 132 -23.64 -6.32 -2.05
N LYS A 133 -24.97 -6.13 -1.88
CA LYS A 133 -25.50 -5.25 -0.83
C LYS A 133 -25.15 -5.75 0.57
N LYS A 134 -25.34 -7.05 0.81
CA LYS A 134 -25.00 -7.68 2.10
C LYS A 134 -23.52 -7.53 2.41
N GLY A 135 -22.63 -7.92 1.48
CA GLY A 135 -21.20 -7.82 1.68
C GLY A 135 -20.70 -6.38 1.79
N ALA A 136 -21.36 -5.40 1.14
CA ALA A 136 -21.04 -3.99 1.35
C ALA A 136 -21.40 -3.52 2.77
N GLY A 137 -22.52 -3.98 3.35
CA GLY A 137 -22.87 -3.72 4.75
C GLY A 137 -21.83 -4.30 5.71
N GLU A 138 -21.45 -5.57 5.53
CA GLU A 138 -20.43 -6.23 6.34
C GLU A 138 -19.07 -5.51 6.27
N LEU A 139 -18.68 -5.01 5.09
CA LEU A 139 -17.46 -4.21 4.91
C LEU A 139 -17.53 -2.86 5.62
N MET A 140 -18.69 -2.19 5.62
CA MET A 140 -18.86 -0.93 6.36
C MET A 140 -18.79 -1.16 7.87
N GLU A 141 -19.42 -2.18 8.40
CA GLU A 141 -19.33 -2.55 9.81
C GLU A 141 -17.88 -2.89 10.21
N MET A 142 -17.17 -3.62 9.36
CA MET A 142 -15.75 -3.98 9.58
C MET A 142 -14.85 -2.75 9.77
N VAL A 143 -15.14 -1.64 9.07
CA VAL A 143 -14.39 -0.38 9.19
C VAL A 143 -15.05 0.62 10.16
N GLY A 144 -16.01 0.18 10.98
CA GLY A 144 -16.67 1.00 11.99
C GLY A 144 -17.56 2.11 11.41
N LEU A 145 -18.17 1.87 10.25
CA LEU A 145 -19.09 2.80 9.60
C LEU A 145 -20.50 2.20 9.50
N SER A 146 -21.52 3.07 9.65
CA SER A 146 -22.92 2.64 9.43
C SER A 146 -23.18 2.28 7.97
N SER A 147 -23.97 1.23 7.74
CA SER A 147 -24.49 0.86 6.43
C SER A 147 -25.34 1.95 5.76
N ASP A 148 -25.83 2.94 6.53
CA ASP A 148 -26.58 4.09 6.00
C ASP A 148 -25.76 4.95 5.05
N PHE A 149 -24.41 4.88 5.15
CA PHE A 149 -23.52 5.59 4.23
C PHE A 149 -23.44 4.94 2.84
N LEU A 150 -23.95 3.71 2.64
CA LEU A 150 -23.86 3.00 1.37
C LEU A 150 -24.49 3.74 0.19
N ASP A 151 -25.52 4.53 0.45
CA ASP A 151 -26.23 5.29 -0.58
C ASP A 151 -25.69 6.71 -0.79
N ARG A 152 -24.71 7.13 0.02
CA ARG A 152 -24.02 8.43 -0.10
C ARG A 152 -22.96 8.40 -1.18
N TYR A 153 -22.57 9.60 -1.62
CA TYR A 153 -21.43 9.84 -2.49
C TYR A 153 -20.16 10.17 -1.68
N PRO A 154 -18.96 10.02 -2.26
CA PRO A 154 -17.69 10.34 -1.58
C PRO A 154 -17.64 11.74 -0.95
N HIS A 155 -18.16 12.75 -1.64
CA HIS A 155 -18.16 14.15 -1.17
C HIS A 155 -19.13 14.42 -0.01
N GLU A 156 -19.99 13.46 0.35
CA GLU A 156 -20.91 13.56 1.50
C GLU A 156 -20.31 12.92 2.77
N LEU A 157 -19.07 12.42 2.70
CA LEU A 157 -18.35 11.81 3.82
C LEU A 157 -17.23 12.74 4.30
N SER A 158 -16.91 12.68 5.61
CA SER A 158 -15.67 13.29 6.11
C SER A 158 -14.43 12.59 5.56
N GLY A 159 -13.26 13.24 5.63
CA GLY A 159 -12.00 12.66 5.17
C GLY A 159 -11.71 11.29 5.79
N GLY A 160 -11.84 11.18 7.13
CA GLY A 160 -11.62 9.91 7.82
C GLY A 160 -12.67 8.83 7.49
N GLN A 161 -13.93 9.22 7.23
CA GLN A 161 -14.95 8.28 6.78
C GLN A 161 -14.64 7.77 5.37
N LEU A 162 -14.26 8.65 4.45
CA LEU A 162 -13.89 8.25 3.08
C LEU A 162 -12.62 7.39 3.07
N GLN A 163 -11.64 7.70 3.92
CA GLN A 163 -10.45 6.89 4.10
C GLN A 163 -10.80 5.46 4.52
N ARG A 164 -11.69 5.29 5.52
CA ARG A 164 -12.16 3.96 5.96
C ARG A 164 -12.89 3.23 4.84
N VAL A 165 -13.67 3.93 4.00
CA VAL A 165 -14.27 3.32 2.80
C VAL A 165 -13.20 2.85 1.81
N CYS A 166 -12.11 3.59 1.61
CA CYS A 166 -11.01 3.17 0.76
C CYS A 166 -10.28 1.93 1.31
N ILE A 167 -10.13 1.83 2.65
CA ILE A 167 -9.63 0.62 3.31
C ILE A 167 -10.60 -0.54 3.09
N ALA A 168 -11.90 -0.35 3.32
CA ALA A 168 -12.93 -1.36 3.08
C ALA A 168 -12.91 -1.86 1.62
N ARG A 169 -12.73 -0.96 0.64
CA ARG A 169 -12.58 -1.31 -0.77
C ARG A 169 -11.36 -2.18 -1.02
N ALA A 170 -10.23 -1.86 -0.40
CA ALA A 170 -9.00 -2.64 -0.53
C ALA A 170 -9.17 -4.05 0.05
N VAL A 171 -9.79 -4.17 1.24
CA VAL A 171 -10.12 -5.44 1.90
C VAL A 171 -11.16 -6.25 1.10
N ALA A 172 -12.13 -5.57 0.47
CA ALA A 172 -13.15 -6.23 -0.36
C ALA A 172 -12.57 -7.04 -1.53
N CYS A 173 -11.34 -6.76 -1.94
CA CYS A 173 -10.63 -7.54 -2.94
C CYS A 173 -10.10 -8.88 -2.39
N GLU A 174 -10.23 -9.17 -1.10
CA GLU A 174 -9.64 -10.31 -0.41
C GLU A 174 -8.13 -10.46 -0.76
N PRO A 175 -7.32 -9.45 -0.48
CA PRO A 175 -5.89 -9.48 -0.76
C PRO A 175 -5.13 -10.31 0.29
N GLU A 176 -3.92 -10.77 -0.04
CA GLU A 176 -2.96 -11.31 0.91
C GLU A 176 -2.03 -10.20 1.46
N ILE A 177 -1.87 -9.12 0.68
CA ILE A 177 -0.99 -7.98 0.98
C ILE A 177 -1.75 -6.68 0.73
N ILE A 178 -1.64 -5.71 1.63
CA ILE A 178 -2.14 -4.35 1.41
C ILE A 178 -0.96 -3.36 1.55
N LEU A 179 -0.77 -2.56 0.52
CA LEU A 179 0.14 -1.42 0.54
C LEU A 179 -0.63 -0.16 0.98
N PHE A 180 -0.09 0.57 1.93
CA PHE A 180 -0.58 1.88 2.34
C PHE A 180 0.45 2.96 1.96
N ASP A 181 0.21 3.68 0.89
CA ASP A 181 1.07 4.78 0.42
C ASP A 181 0.68 6.08 1.12
N GLU A 182 1.32 6.40 2.26
CA GLU A 182 1.07 7.59 3.09
C GLU A 182 -0.42 7.82 3.44
N ALA A 183 -1.21 6.76 3.44
CA ALA A 183 -2.67 6.83 3.49
C ALA A 183 -3.25 7.44 4.79
N ILE A 184 -2.44 7.63 5.83
CA ILE A 184 -2.90 8.08 7.15
C ILE A 184 -2.41 9.49 7.46
N SER A 185 -1.34 9.97 6.81
CA SER A 185 -0.65 11.23 7.14
C SER A 185 -1.49 12.49 6.98
N SER A 186 -2.51 12.48 6.12
CA SER A 186 -3.40 13.62 5.85
C SER A 186 -4.60 13.73 6.79
N LEU A 187 -4.74 12.82 7.75
CA LEU A 187 -5.84 12.81 8.72
C LEU A 187 -5.45 13.56 10.01
N ASP A 188 -6.44 14.09 10.73
CA ASP A 188 -6.22 14.60 12.08
C ASP A 188 -5.80 13.49 13.06
N ALA A 189 -5.10 13.87 14.15
CA ALA A 189 -4.50 12.91 15.07
C ALA A 189 -5.50 11.91 15.68
N HIS A 190 -6.72 12.34 15.99
CA HIS A 190 -7.75 11.47 16.54
C HIS A 190 -8.19 10.42 15.52
N THR A 191 -8.44 10.84 14.29
CA THR A 191 -8.82 9.95 13.18
C THR A 191 -7.67 8.99 12.82
N GLN A 192 -6.41 9.45 12.89
CA GLN A 192 -5.24 8.59 12.69
C GLN A 192 -5.24 7.41 13.66
N VAL A 193 -5.42 7.67 14.97
CA VAL A 193 -5.47 6.61 16.00
C VAL A 193 -6.59 5.62 15.68
N GLN A 194 -7.80 6.10 15.37
CA GLN A 194 -8.92 5.22 15.03
C GLN A 194 -8.67 4.35 13.79
N VAL A 195 -7.96 4.89 12.78
CA VAL A 195 -7.59 4.11 11.59
C VAL A 195 -6.50 3.10 11.93
N MET A 196 -5.52 3.47 12.77
CA MET A 196 -4.48 2.55 13.23
C MET A 196 -5.06 1.37 14.00
N ASP A 197 -5.97 1.61 14.96
CA ASP A 197 -6.65 0.54 15.70
C ASP A 197 -7.42 -0.40 14.76
N LEU A 198 -8.11 0.18 13.77
CA LEU A 198 -8.78 -0.59 12.72
C LEU A 198 -7.80 -1.47 11.93
N LEU A 199 -6.61 -0.96 11.58
CA LEU A 199 -5.61 -1.73 10.83
C LEU A 199 -5.02 -2.87 11.67
N ILE A 200 -4.82 -2.67 12.99
CA ILE A 200 -4.43 -3.76 13.91
C ILE A 200 -5.47 -4.87 13.89
N ASP A 201 -6.74 -4.51 14.12
CA ASP A 201 -7.85 -5.44 14.10
C ASP A 201 -7.95 -6.23 12.78
N LEU A 202 -7.77 -5.55 11.65
CA LEU A 202 -7.81 -6.17 10.33
C LEU A 202 -6.61 -7.09 10.09
N LYS A 203 -5.41 -6.71 10.56
CA LYS A 203 -4.21 -7.56 10.47
C LYS A 203 -4.44 -8.88 11.20
N GLU A 204 -4.93 -8.84 12.43
CA GLU A 204 -5.19 -10.02 13.24
C GLU A 204 -6.31 -10.90 12.66
N LYS A 205 -7.46 -10.30 12.31
CA LYS A 205 -8.65 -11.03 11.82
C LYS A 205 -8.46 -11.65 10.44
N LEU A 206 -7.72 -11.00 9.55
CA LEU A 206 -7.60 -11.39 8.16
C LEU A 206 -6.20 -11.92 7.79
N ASN A 207 -5.26 -11.95 8.76
CA ASN A 207 -3.86 -12.34 8.55
C ASN A 207 -3.22 -11.61 7.36
N LEU A 208 -3.43 -10.29 7.32
CA LEU A 208 -2.95 -9.44 6.23
C LEU A 208 -1.49 -9.03 6.45
N THR A 209 -0.78 -8.88 5.37
CA THR A 209 0.55 -8.28 5.32
C THR A 209 0.41 -6.81 4.95
N TYR A 210 1.06 -5.90 5.68
CA TYR A 210 1.04 -4.48 5.42
C TYR A 210 2.42 -3.97 5.02
N ASP A 211 2.44 -3.01 4.12
CA ASP A 211 3.57 -2.14 3.85
C ASP A 211 3.10 -0.69 4.09
N LEU A 212 3.68 -0.04 5.12
CA LEU A 212 3.28 1.26 5.62
C LEU A 212 4.44 2.25 5.51
N THR A 213 4.25 3.28 4.73
CA THR A 213 5.29 4.29 4.51
C THR A 213 5.43 5.32 5.65
N SER A 214 4.61 5.25 6.71
CA SER A 214 4.59 6.32 7.73
C SER A 214 4.32 5.88 9.17
N VAL A 215 4.12 4.59 9.49
CA VAL A 215 3.62 4.22 10.82
C VAL A 215 4.43 3.09 11.47
N THR A 216 5.37 3.47 12.34
CA THR A 216 6.16 2.52 13.16
C THR A 216 5.30 1.74 14.17
N TYR A 217 4.15 2.28 14.58
CA TYR A 217 3.28 1.70 15.62
C TYR A 217 2.65 0.35 15.21
N LEU A 218 2.41 0.14 13.92
CA LEU A 218 1.77 -1.08 13.39
C LEU A 218 2.77 -2.10 12.85
N CYS A 219 4.03 -1.69 12.67
CA CYS A 219 5.01 -2.47 11.95
C CYS A 219 5.73 -3.46 12.86
N ASP A 220 6.07 -4.62 12.32
CA ASP A 220 6.96 -5.58 12.96
C ASP A 220 8.42 -5.17 12.72
N GLU A 221 8.69 -4.64 11.51
CA GLU A 221 10.01 -4.18 11.06
C GLU A 221 9.91 -2.81 10.39
N VAL A 222 10.99 -2.05 10.44
CA VAL A 222 11.13 -0.74 9.81
C VAL A 222 12.38 -0.72 8.95
N LEU A 223 12.20 -0.28 7.72
CA LEU A 223 13.24 -0.06 6.74
C LEU A 223 13.44 1.45 6.55
N PHE A 224 14.70 1.89 6.60
CA PHE A 224 15.08 3.28 6.37
C PHE A 224 15.59 3.45 4.95
N LEU A 225 14.93 4.37 4.20
CA LEU A 225 15.25 4.66 2.81
C LEU A 225 15.77 6.09 2.68
N TYR A 226 17.00 6.26 2.21
CA TYR A 226 17.64 7.55 2.00
C TYR A 226 18.18 7.65 0.58
N ARG A 227 17.71 8.62 -0.18
CA ARG A 227 18.16 8.89 -1.57
C ARG A 227 18.22 7.63 -2.45
N GLY A 228 17.19 6.80 -2.34
CA GLY A 228 17.07 5.58 -3.12
C GLY A 228 17.87 4.38 -2.63
N HIS A 229 18.54 4.47 -1.49
CA HIS A 229 19.29 3.38 -0.85
C HIS A 229 18.61 2.95 0.46
N ILE A 230 18.59 1.66 0.73
CA ILE A 230 18.27 1.16 2.07
C ILE A 230 19.50 1.39 2.95
N THR A 231 19.35 2.17 4.03
CA THR A 231 20.43 2.43 4.97
C THR A 231 20.43 1.42 6.12
N GLU A 232 19.25 1.05 6.60
CA GLU A 232 19.09 0.06 7.66
C GLU A 232 17.68 -0.56 7.60
N CYS A 233 17.55 -1.82 8.07
CA CYS A 233 16.27 -2.47 8.33
C CYS A 233 16.33 -3.11 9.73
N ARG A 234 15.32 -2.84 10.57
CA ARG A 234 15.29 -3.29 11.96
C ARG A 234 13.91 -3.70 12.44
N PRO A 235 13.79 -4.72 13.28
CA PRO A 235 12.58 -4.95 14.07
C PRO A 235 12.25 -3.72 14.92
N VAL A 236 10.97 -3.37 15.03
CA VAL A 236 10.52 -2.18 15.79
C VAL A 236 11.02 -2.21 17.24
N ARG A 237 11.01 -3.40 17.88
CA ARG A 237 11.52 -3.60 19.24
C ARG A 237 13.03 -3.29 19.40
N GLU A 238 13.77 -3.17 18.31
CA GLU A 238 15.21 -2.94 18.29
C GLU A 238 15.61 -1.57 17.70
N LEU A 239 14.64 -0.67 17.47
CA LEU A 239 14.91 0.68 16.93
C LEU A 239 15.88 1.48 17.79
N GLY A 240 15.88 1.26 19.12
CA GLY A 240 16.87 1.87 20.03
C GLY A 240 18.33 1.46 19.78
N LYS A 241 18.56 0.38 19.01
CA LYS A 241 19.90 -0.10 18.63
C LYS A 241 20.32 0.33 17.22
N THR A 242 19.56 1.22 16.58
CA THR A 242 19.85 1.73 15.24
C THR A 242 21.22 2.37 15.19
N THR A 243 22.04 1.98 14.22
CA THR A 243 23.44 2.40 14.08
C THR A 243 23.64 3.44 12.98
N ASP A 244 22.82 3.40 11.96
CA ASP A 244 22.86 4.36 10.84
C ASP A 244 22.52 5.78 11.31
N GLU A 245 23.34 6.76 10.91
CA GLU A 245 23.21 8.15 11.38
C GLU A 245 21.92 8.80 10.87
N TYR A 246 21.56 8.54 9.60
CA TYR A 246 20.32 9.07 9.01
C TYR A 246 19.08 8.47 9.71
N ALA A 247 19.07 7.16 9.90
CA ALA A 247 17.98 6.48 10.58
C ALA A 247 17.78 6.99 12.02
N ARG A 248 18.88 7.23 12.77
CA ARG A 248 18.82 7.83 14.11
C ARG A 248 18.23 9.24 14.12
N ARG A 249 18.68 10.10 13.18
CA ARG A 249 18.13 11.47 13.05
C ARG A 249 16.64 11.43 12.72
N LEU A 250 16.22 10.53 11.85
CA LEU A 250 14.83 10.41 11.46
C LEU A 250 13.96 9.94 12.65
N LEU A 251 14.42 8.96 13.41
CA LEU A 251 13.72 8.51 14.63
C LEU A 251 13.58 9.63 15.68
N GLN A 252 14.62 10.44 15.88
CA GLN A 252 14.58 11.59 16.80
C GLN A 252 13.60 12.68 16.39
N ALA A 253 13.30 12.79 15.09
CA ALA A 253 12.36 13.77 14.56
C ALA A 253 10.88 13.30 14.66
N ILE A 254 10.65 12.01 14.87
CA ILE A 254 9.30 11.40 14.96
C ILE A 254 8.84 11.28 16.42
N VAL A 255 9.77 11.24 17.38
CA VAL A 255 9.52 11.20 18.83
C VAL A 255 9.48 12.61 19.39
#